data_a24e6631cbbef6a6384d5d7e619de633
#
_entry.id   a24e6631cbbef6a6384d5d7e619de633
#
_cell.length_a   1.000
_cell.length_b   1.000
_cell.length_c   1.000
_cell.angle_alpha   90.00
_cell.angle_beta   90.00
_cell.angle_gamma   90.00
#
_symmetry.space_group_name_H-M   'P 1'
#
loop_
_entity.id
_entity.type
_entity.pdbx_description
1 polymer ?
#
loop_
_entity_poly.entity_id
_entity_poly.type
_entity_poly.pdbx_seq_one_letter_code
_entity_poly.pdbx_strand_id
1 'polypeptide(L)'
;MSYIVFLSTKGLQMVQGNVSKNNIHISSCKEFEFVEGTMLYGNILDDQPIRDVLLDLKKENVDSVRLVVDSGQILVKCAVLPKVSHKQILQFVKDEFIDVESQYTDLLYDYAIIKDKVEGKEGQLVLCAAMEREFLKPYIDLFDEMGISLESIDIMTNSIIKLTESIPKLTNLSYVLTAINGQDVIHYLFINGQYEIANRIRIFSDRGTVAFITELSNSLTKLMQFTKGTYKDAQLEKIYFAGLETYEEDMLMSTISSNLSIETSRFKPTNHTCSKDNNFPIHKYLFVGSLWRR
;
A
#
# COMPACT_ATOMS: atom_id res chain seq x y z
N MET A 1 14.29 17.51 0.63
CA MET A 1 14.02 16.14 0.12
C MET A 1 13.61 15.29 1.31
N SER A 2 12.64 14.41 1.14
CA SER A 2 12.19 13.54 2.24
C SER A 2 12.63 12.11 1.97
N TYR A 3 12.95 11.39 3.01
CA TYR A 3 13.15 9.95 2.96
C TYR A 3 11.84 9.26 3.34
N ILE A 4 11.44 8.27 2.56
CA ILE A 4 10.34 7.36 2.90
C ILE A 4 10.92 5.96 3.05
N VAL A 5 10.53 5.31 4.12
CA VAL A 5 10.94 3.94 4.44
C VAL A 5 9.70 3.07 4.50
N PHE A 6 9.78 1.90 3.89
CA PHE A 6 8.81 0.83 3.99
C PHE A 6 9.46 -0.43 4.55
N LEU A 7 8.90 -0.93 5.64
CA LEU A 7 9.33 -2.18 6.26
C LEU A 7 8.35 -3.30 5.90
N SER A 8 8.88 -4.42 5.48
CA SER A 8 8.12 -5.60 5.08
C SER A 8 8.82 -6.89 5.50
N THR A 9 8.14 -8.02 5.37
CA THR A 9 8.73 -9.35 5.60
C THR A 9 9.99 -9.59 4.73
N LYS A 10 10.04 -9.01 3.52
CA LYS A 10 11.18 -9.15 2.61
C LYS A 10 12.38 -8.30 3.04
N GLY A 11 12.13 -7.12 3.62
CA GLY A 11 13.21 -6.19 3.94
C GLY A 11 12.76 -4.75 4.16
N LEU A 12 13.74 -3.86 4.21
CA LEU A 12 13.55 -2.43 4.26
C LEU A 12 13.80 -1.84 2.87
N GLN A 13 12.83 -1.10 2.37
CA GLN A 13 12.99 -0.29 1.17
C GLN A 13 12.98 1.19 1.56
N MET A 14 13.90 1.97 0.99
CA MET A 14 13.98 3.41 1.19
C MET A 14 13.97 4.13 -0.15
N VAL A 15 13.23 5.23 -0.20
CA VAL A 15 13.23 6.15 -1.34
C VAL A 15 13.50 7.56 -0.83
N GLN A 16 14.42 8.26 -1.50
CA GLN A 16 14.63 9.68 -1.31
C GLN A 16 13.98 10.44 -2.47
N GLY A 17 13.08 11.36 -2.15
CA GLY A 17 12.37 12.10 -3.18
C GLY A 17 11.66 13.34 -2.67
N ASN A 18 10.97 14.01 -3.58
CA ASN A 18 10.08 15.12 -3.28
C ASN A 18 8.95 15.20 -4.32
N VAL A 19 7.94 15.99 -4.02
CA VAL A 19 6.87 16.33 -4.98
C VAL A 19 7.05 17.79 -5.41
N SER A 20 7.02 18.02 -6.71
CA SER A 20 7.03 19.36 -7.30
C SER A 20 6.08 19.40 -8.51
N LYS A 21 5.19 20.38 -8.55
CA LYS A 21 4.20 20.54 -9.64
C LYS A 21 3.39 19.26 -9.91
N ASN A 22 2.93 18.60 -8.87
CA ASN A 22 2.22 17.31 -8.91
C ASN A 22 3.02 16.10 -9.45
N ASN A 23 4.32 16.24 -9.66
CA ASN A 23 5.18 15.13 -10.07
C ASN A 23 6.04 14.64 -8.89
N ILE A 24 6.22 13.33 -8.80
CA ILE A 24 7.19 12.72 -7.89
C ILE A 24 8.57 12.79 -8.56
N HIS A 25 9.55 13.30 -7.83
CA HIS A 25 10.96 13.27 -8.22
C HIS A 25 11.71 12.35 -7.27
N ILE A 26 12.21 11.24 -7.79
CA ILE A 26 13.03 10.28 -7.04
C ILE A 26 14.50 10.59 -7.30
N SER A 27 15.27 10.78 -6.24
CA SER A 27 16.71 11.02 -6.32
C SER A 27 17.53 9.77 -6.05
N SER A 28 17.05 8.89 -5.19
CA SER A 28 17.68 7.59 -4.90
C SER A 28 16.68 6.59 -4.33
N CYS A 29 17.00 5.31 -4.46
CA CYS A 29 16.29 4.21 -3.80
C CYS A 29 17.31 3.19 -3.29
N LYS A 30 16.97 2.53 -2.20
CA LYS A 30 17.76 1.45 -1.59
C LYS A 30 16.83 0.33 -1.15
N GLU A 31 17.35 -0.87 -1.17
CA GLU A 31 16.66 -2.07 -0.72
C GLU A 31 17.64 -2.91 0.12
N PHE A 32 17.18 -3.34 1.29
CA PHE A 32 17.91 -4.17 2.24
C PHE A 32 17.07 -5.40 2.52
N GLU A 33 17.58 -6.57 2.22
CA GLU A 33 16.86 -7.81 2.48
C GLU A 33 17.03 -8.24 3.94
N PHE A 34 15.96 -8.73 4.55
CA PHE A 34 15.99 -9.29 5.88
C PHE A 34 16.15 -10.81 5.83
N VAL A 35 16.74 -11.35 6.89
CA VAL A 35 16.73 -12.78 7.13
C VAL A 35 15.32 -13.24 7.51
N GLU A 36 15.01 -14.50 7.22
CA GLU A 36 13.75 -15.10 7.58
C GLU A 36 13.53 -15.01 9.11
N GLY A 37 12.31 -14.68 9.53
CA GLY A 37 11.98 -14.51 10.95
C GLY A 37 12.12 -13.08 11.47
N THR A 38 12.66 -12.13 10.70
CA THR A 38 12.74 -10.71 11.12
C THR A 38 11.36 -10.08 11.28
N MET A 39 10.48 -10.30 10.32
CA MET A 39 9.11 -9.75 10.33
C MET A 39 8.09 -10.76 9.85
N LEU A 40 6.87 -10.67 10.37
CA LEU A 40 5.73 -11.47 9.91
C LEU A 40 4.42 -10.67 10.00
N TYR A 41 3.70 -10.56 8.89
CA TYR A 41 2.42 -9.82 8.80
C TYR A 41 2.48 -8.38 9.33
N GLY A 42 3.63 -7.72 9.17
CA GLY A 42 3.86 -6.37 9.70
C GLY A 42 4.30 -6.33 11.17
N ASN A 43 4.39 -7.45 11.87
CA ASN A 43 4.96 -7.48 13.22
C ASN A 43 6.47 -7.69 13.15
N ILE A 44 7.22 -6.94 13.95
CA ILE A 44 8.64 -7.12 14.17
C ILE A 44 8.81 -8.29 15.15
N LEU A 45 9.48 -9.36 14.72
CA LEU A 45 9.76 -10.55 15.54
C LEU A 45 11.20 -10.54 16.07
N ASP A 46 12.15 -10.09 15.23
CA ASP A 46 13.55 -9.87 15.58
C ASP A 46 13.94 -8.48 15.04
N ASP A 47 14.23 -7.57 15.94
CA ASP A 47 14.54 -6.18 15.58
C ASP A 47 16.03 -5.97 15.19
N GLN A 48 16.92 -6.93 15.48
CA GLN A 48 18.36 -6.76 15.25
C GLN A 48 18.70 -6.52 13.77
N PRO A 49 18.15 -7.28 12.79
CA PRO A 49 18.43 -7.00 11.37
C PRO A 49 17.94 -5.61 10.93
N ILE A 50 16.85 -5.12 11.54
CA ILE A 50 16.32 -3.77 11.23
C ILE A 50 17.25 -2.71 11.83
N ARG A 51 17.73 -2.90 13.08
CA ARG A 51 18.71 -2.02 13.75
C ARG A 51 19.97 -1.86 12.92
N ASP A 52 20.51 -2.96 12.40
CA ASP A 52 21.72 -2.94 11.59
C ASP A 52 21.54 -2.07 10.34
N VAL A 53 20.41 -2.20 9.64
CA VAL A 53 20.08 -1.36 8.49
C VAL A 53 19.88 0.11 8.89
N LEU A 54 19.18 0.38 10.00
CA LEU A 54 18.96 1.76 10.47
C LEU A 54 20.28 2.44 10.89
N LEU A 55 21.22 1.68 11.47
CA LEU A 55 22.57 2.17 11.75
C LEU A 55 23.31 2.57 10.47
N ASP A 56 23.20 1.79 9.40
CA ASP A 56 23.82 2.14 8.14
C ASP A 56 23.16 3.38 7.51
N LEU A 57 21.86 3.52 7.57
CA LEU A 57 21.16 4.74 7.15
C LEU A 57 21.60 5.96 7.98
N LYS A 58 21.81 5.80 9.28
CA LYS A 58 22.29 6.88 10.15
C LYS A 58 23.71 7.33 9.79
N LYS A 59 24.62 6.40 9.44
CA LYS A 59 25.96 6.70 8.93
C LYS A 59 25.91 7.52 7.64
N GLU A 60 24.84 7.41 6.86
CA GLU A 60 24.61 8.18 5.65
C GLU A 60 23.89 9.54 5.91
N ASN A 61 23.79 9.95 7.18
CA ASN A 61 23.14 11.19 7.63
C ASN A 61 21.62 11.20 7.35
N VAL A 62 20.96 10.05 7.42
CA VAL A 62 19.49 9.95 7.41
C VAL A 62 19.00 10.18 8.84
N ASP A 63 18.64 11.41 9.19
CA ASP A 63 18.23 11.80 10.53
C ASP A 63 16.72 11.81 10.74
N SER A 64 15.94 11.85 9.66
CA SER A 64 14.48 11.78 9.71
C SER A 64 13.91 11.04 8.50
N VAL A 65 12.81 10.31 8.73
CA VAL A 65 12.12 9.55 7.71
C VAL A 65 10.60 9.64 7.88
N ARG A 66 9.88 9.35 6.82
CA ARG A 66 8.47 8.96 6.88
C ARG A 66 8.38 7.47 6.77
N LEU A 67 7.70 6.84 7.71
CA LEU A 67 7.48 5.40 7.72
C LEU A 67 6.17 5.07 7.01
N VAL A 68 6.20 4.06 6.16
CA VAL A 68 4.99 3.41 5.64
C VAL A 68 4.90 2.03 6.24
N VAL A 69 3.76 1.70 6.81
CA VAL A 69 3.47 0.39 7.40
C VAL A 69 2.39 -0.34 6.62
N ASP A 70 2.44 -1.66 6.66
CA ASP A 70 1.46 -2.52 6.01
C ASP A 70 1.22 -3.78 6.85
N SER A 71 -0.04 -4.00 7.24
CA SER A 71 -0.45 -5.16 8.03
C SER A 71 -1.94 -5.45 7.84
N GLY A 72 -2.31 -6.71 8.00
CA GLY A 72 -3.73 -7.11 8.11
C GLY A 72 -4.41 -6.64 9.40
N GLN A 73 -3.65 -6.17 10.38
CA GLN A 73 -4.17 -5.60 11.64
C GLN A 73 -4.61 -4.13 11.49
N ILE A 74 -4.28 -3.49 10.36
CA ILE A 74 -4.73 -2.14 10.08
C ILE A 74 -6.13 -2.20 9.50
N LEU A 75 -7.10 -1.68 10.23
CA LEU A 75 -8.48 -1.56 9.78
C LEU A 75 -8.58 -0.36 8.84
N VAL A 76 -9.15 -0.58 7.67
CA VAL A 76 -9.29 0.45 6.64
C VAL A 76 -10.68 0.41 6.03
N LYS A 77 -11.33 1.57 5.91
CA LYS A 77 -12.66 1.69 5.34
C LYS A 77 -12.81 3.03 4.63
N CYS A 78 -13.47 3.05 3.48
CA CYS A 78 -13.89 4.29 2.85
C CYS A 78 -15.29 4.68 3.30
N ALA A 79 -15.49 5.94 3.69
CA ALA A 79 -16.77 6.48 4.10
C ALA A 79 -17.00 7.87 3.50
N VAL A 80 -18.26 8.22 3.28
CA VAL A 80 -18.64 9.59 2.92
C VAL A 80 -19.01 10.32 4.21
N LEU A 81 -18.15 11.24 4.64
CA LEU A 81 -18.28 11.98 5.88
C LEU A 81 -18.58 13.46 5.62
N PRO A 82 -19.29 14.14 6.54
CA PRO A 82 -19.56 15.57 6.40
C PRO A 82 -18.28 16.39 6.45
N LYS A 83 -18.29 17.55 5.80
CA LYS A 83 -17.17 18.53 5.86
C LYS A 83 -17.24 19.31 7.17
N VAL A 84 -16.46 18.88 8.13
CA VAL A 84 -16.41 19.45 9.48
C VAL A 84 -14.95 19.66 9.92
N SER A 85 -14.74 20.19 11.12
CA SER A 85 -13.39 20.36 11.68
C SER A 85 -12.68 19.00 11.88
N HIS A 86 -11.34 19.01 11.89
CA HIS A 86 -10.52 17.82 12.12
C HIS A 86 -10.96 17.01 13.36
N LYS A 87 -11.23 17.69 14.47
CA LYS A 87 -11.67 17.04 15.71
C LYS A 87 -13.02 16.32 15.55
N GLN A 88 -13.94 16.92 14.80
CA GLN A 88 -15.25 16.32 14.55
C GLN A 88 -15.16 15.16 13.56
N ILE A 89 -14.32 15.27 12.53
CA ILE A 89 -14.15 14.18 11.56
C ILE A 89 -13.53 12.95 12.20
N LEU A 90 -12.59 13.11 13.14
CA LEU A 90 -12.03 11.98 13.89
C LEU A 90 -13.09 11.25 14.73
N GLN A 91 -14.11 11.95 15.21
CA GLN A 91 -15.22 11.29 15.89
C GLN A 91 -16.04 10.43 14.92
N PHE A 92 -16.36 10.94 13.72
CA PHE A 92 -17.04 10.15 12.69
C PHE A 92 -16.19 8.96 12.24
N VAL A 93 -14.87 9.14 12.13
CA VAL A 93 -13.94 8.02 11.82
C VAL A 93 -14.00 6.94 12.90
N LYS A 94 -14.04 7.33 14.17
CA LYS A 94 -14.20 6.39 15.28
C LYS A 94 -15.54 5.63 15.19
N ASP A 95 -16.61 6.34 14.89
CA ASP A 95 -17.95 5.74 14.76
C ASP A 95 -18.01 4.69 13.63
N GLU A 96 -17.19 4.86 12.56
CA GLU A 96 -17.09 3.88 11.48
C GLU A 96 -16.53 2.51 11.93
N PHE A 97 -15.84 2.45 13.06
CA PHE A 97 -15.24 1.22 13.60
C PHE A 97 -15.92 0.72 14.88
N ILE A 98 -17.05 1.29 15.28
CA ILE A 98 -17.74 0.98 16.55
C ILE A 98 -18.11 -0.52 16.66
N ASP A 99 -18.48 -1.15 15.55
CA ASP A 99 -18.89 -2.56 15.53
C ASP A 99 -17.74 -3.53 15.83
N VAL A 100 -16.49 -3.10 15.63
CA VAL A 100 -15.29 -3.90 15.84
C VAL A 100 -14.46 -3.42 17.02
N GLU A 101 -14.74 -2.24 17.57
CA GLU A 101 -13.94 -1.62 18.66
C GLU A 101 -13.78 -2.55 19.88
N SER A 102 -14.81 -3.32 20.20
CA SER A 102 -14.79 -4.26 21.36
C SER A 102 -13.80 -5.42 21.20
N GLN A 103 -13.29 -5.66 19.99
CA GLN A 103 -12.31 -6.71 19.71
C GLN A 103 -10.86 -6.24 19.91
N TYR A 104 -10.67 -4.95 20.19
CA TYR A 104 -9.34 -4.30 20.31
C TYR A 104 -9.23 -3.57 21.63
N THR A 105 -8.00 -3.36 22.11
CA THR A 105 -7.76 -2.79 23.44
C THR A 105 -7.59 -1.26 23.41
N ASP A 106 -6.79 -0.75 22.47
CA ASP A 106 -6.48 0.70 22.36
C ASP A 106 -6.26 1.07 20.89
N LEU A 107 -7.33 1.45 20.21
CA LEU A 107 -7.31 1.85 18.82
C LEU A 107 -6.89 3.31 18.66
N LEU A 108 -5.91 3.53 17.81
CA LEU A 108 -5.57 4.82 17.23
C LEU A 108 -6.37 5.00 15.95
N TYR A 109 -6.91 6.20 15.75
CA TYR A 109 -7.72 6.55 14.58
C TYR A 109 -7.06 7.67 13.81
N ASP A 110 -7.10 7.57 12.48
CA ASP A 110 -6.66 8.63 11.58
C ASP A 110 -7.45 8.56 10.27
N TYR A 111 -7.29 9.55 9.41
CA TYR A 111 -7.98 9.60 8.14
C TYR A 111 -7.21 10.35 7.06
N ALA A 112 -7.56 10.07 5.81
CA ALA A 112 -7.14 10.86 4.66
C ALA A 112 -8.36 11.25 3.81
N ILE A 113 -8.44 12.51 3.38
CA ILE A 113 -9.47 12.94 2.45
C ILE A 113 -9.07 12.48 1.05
N ILE A 114 -9.89 11.61 0.44
CA ILE A 114 -9.67 11.11 -0.93
C ILE A 114 -10.29 12.09 -1.93
N LYS A 115 -11.57 12.44 -1.76
CA LYS A 115 -12.26 13.39 -2.63
C LYS A 115 -13.03 14.40 -1.81
N ASP A 116 -12.87 15.67 -2.13
CA ASP A 116 -13.57 16.77 -1.47
C ASP A 116 -15.09 16.80 -1.75
N LYS A 117 -15.52 16.20 -2.85
CA LYS A 117 -16.93 16.11 -3.24
C LYS A 117 -17.20 14.72 -3.83
N VAL A 118 -18.34 14.16 -3.47
CA VAL A 118 -18.85 12.90 -4.00
C VAL A 118 -20.13 13.19 -4.80
N GLU A 119 -20.20 12.72 -6.03
CA GLU A 119 -21.36 12.92 -6.89
C GLU A 119 -22.61 12.30 -6.25
N GLY A 120 -23.69 13.07 -6.20
CA GLY A 120 -24.98 12.64 -5.63
C GLY A 120 -25.02 12.44 -4.11
N LYS A 121 -23.96 12.82 -3.37
CA LYS A 121 -23.91 12.73 -1.90
C LYS A 121 -23.40 14.03 -1.29
N GLU A 122 -23.96 14.43 -0.17
CA GLU A 122 -23.40 15.51 0.65
C GLU A 122 -22.23 14.97 1.48
N GLY A 123 -21.06 15.63 1.37
CA GLY A 123 -19.87 15.25 2.13
C GLY A 123 -18.60 15.10 1.27
N GLN A 124 -17.62 14.46 1.86
CA GLN A 124 -16.33 14.15 1.27
C GLN A 124 -16.04 12.65 1.43
N LEU A 125 -15.34 12.06 0.46
CA LEU A 125 -14.88 10.69 0.56
C LEU A 125 -13.60 10.65 1.40
N VAL A 126 -13.65 9.85 2.46
CA VAL A 126 -12.58 9.76 3.45
C VAL A 126 -12.13 8.31 3.55
N LEU A 127 -10.82 8.09 3.53
CA LEU A 127 -10.20 6.86 3.97
C LEU A 127 -10.07 6.91 5.49
N CYS A 128 -10.85 6.12 6.19
CA CYS A 128 -10.78 5.95 7.63
C CYS A 128 -9.80 4.81 7.95
N ALA A 129 -8.93 5.01 8.91
CA ALA A 129 -8.00 3.99 9.37
C ALA A 129 -8.04 3.88 10.90
N ALA A 130 -7.92 2.64 11.39
CA ALA A 130 -7.73 2.36 12.79
C ALA A 130 -6.72 1.23 12.98
N MET A 131 -5.89 1.31 14.02
CA MET A 131 -4.94 0.26 14.39
C MET A 131 -4.63 0.30 15.88
N GLU A 132 -4.24 -0.83 16.45
CA GLU A 132 -3.84 -0.87 17.85
C GLU A 132 -2.53 -0.11 18.08
N ARG A 133 -2.46 0.64 19.19
CA ARG A 133 -1.25 1.34 19.60
C ARG A 133 -0.06 0.37 19.77
N GLU A 134 -0.34 -0.81 20.31
CA GLU A 134 0.67 -1.86 20.51
C GLU A 134 1.29 -2.34 19.19
N PHE A 135 0.58 -2.26 18.07
CA PHE A 135 1.14 -2.56 16.75
C PHE A 135 2.19 -1.53 16.32
N LEU A 136 1.94 -0.23 16.56
CA LEU A 136 2.86 0.84 16.16
C LEU A 136 4.03 1.03 17.11
N LYS A 137 3.84 0.70 18.40
CA LYS A 137 4.83 0.97 19.43
C LYS A 137 6.23 0.41 19.12
N PRO A 138 6.41 -0.85 18.70
CA PRO A 138 7.73 -1.38 18.35
C PRO A 138 8.43 -0.60 17.24
N TYR A 139 7.70 -0.09 16.26
CA TYR A 139 8.26 0.73 15.21
C TYR A 139 8.75 2.09 15.75
N ILE A 140 7.91 2.75 16.55
CA ILE A 140 8.24 4.06 17.11
C ILE A 140 9.46 3.95 18.03
N ASP A 141 9.44 2.98 18.95
CA ASP A 141 10.54 2.75 19.90
C ASP A 141 11.85 2.45 19.17
N LEU A 142 11.81 1.60 18.14
CA LEU A 142 12.99 1.23 17.36
C LEU A 142 13.64 2.42 16.65
N PHE A 143 12.85 3.24 15.95
CA PHE A 143 13.39 4.42 15.25
C PHE A 143 13.91 5.47 16.23
N ASP A 144 13.24 5.67 17.37
CA ASP A 144 13.66 6.59 18.42
C ASP A 144 15.00 6.15 19.05
N GLU A 145 15.14 4.87 19.40
CA GLU A 145 16.38 4.28 19.94
C GLU A 145 17.56 4.38 18.95
N MET A 146 17.28 4.31 17.65
CA MET A 146 18.29 4.50 16.60
C MET A 146 18.58 5.96 16.28
N GLY A 147 17.90 6.91 16.94
CA GLY A 147 18.07 8.34 16.75
C GLY A 147 17.63 8.82 15.36
N ILE A 148 16.66 8.15 14.74
CA ILE A 148 16.03 8.54 13.48
C ILE A 148 14.62 9.02 13.75
N SER A 149 14.35 10.30 13.52
CA SER A 149 13.05 10.91 13.78
C SER A 149 11.99 10.42 12.77
N LEU A 150 10.84 9.96 13.26
CA LEU A 150 9.67 9.68 12.43
C LEU A 150 8.87 10.98 12.20
N GLU A 151 8.94 11.55 10.99
CA GLU A 151 8.15 12.72 10.60
C GLU A 151 6.66 12.41 10.51
N SER A 152 6.33 11.20 10.05
CA SER A 152 4.97 10.68 9.95
C SER A 152 4.99 9.17 9.78
N ILE A 153 3.87 8.53 10.13
CA ILE A 153 3.58 7.14 9.79
C ILE A 153 2.37 7.15 8.86
N ASP A 154 2.48 6.50 7.71
CA ASP A 154 1.41 6.34 6.73
C ASP A 154 1.13 4.85 6.52
N ILE A 155 -0.01 4.50 5.96
CA ILE A 155 -0.36 3.13 5.61
C ILE A 155 -0.21 2.89 4.11
N MET A 156 0.17 1.68 3.72
CA MET A 156 0.37 1.31 2.31
C MET A 156 -0.88 1.59 1.45
N THR A 157 -2.07 1.32 1.98
CA THR A 157 -3.33 1.58 1.27
C THR A 157 -3.49 3.05 0.89
N ASN A 158 -3.19 3.99 1.81
CA ASN A 158 -3.24 5.42 1.51
C ASN A 158 -2.20 5.83 0.46
N SER A 159 -0.99 5.29 0.56
CA SER A 159 0.06 5.51 -0.45
C SER A 159 -0.37 5.06 -1.85
N ILE A 160 -1.00 3.89 -1.95
CA ILE A 160 -1.48 3.35 -3.22
C ILE A 160 -2.63 4.19 -3.78
N ILE A 161 -3.58 4.63 -2.95
CA ILE A 161 -4.68 5.50 -3.38
C ILE A 161 -4.11 6.81 -3.95
N LYS A 162 -3.22 7.49 -3.23
CA LYS A 162 -2.57 8.71 -3.71
C LYS A 162 -1.83 8.50 -5.03
N LEU A 163 -1.12 7.36 -5.15
CA LEU A 163 -0.39 7.03 -6.36
C LEU A 163 -1.31 6.76 -7.55
N THR A 164 -2.37 5.97 -7.38
CA THR A 164 -3.31 5.62 -8.45
C THR A 164 -4.17 6.80 -8.89
N GLU A 165 -4.59 7.67 -7.97
CA GLU A 165 -5.30 8.92 -8.29
C GLU A 165 -4.47 9.88 -9.15
N SER A 166 -3.14 9.83 -9.04
CA SER A 166 -2.24 10.63 -9.88
C SER A 166 -2.19 10.15 -11.34
N ILE A 167 -2.80 9.01 -11.65
CA ILE A 167 -2.74 8.35 -12.96
C ILE A 167 -4.08 8.54 -13.69
N PRO A 168 -4.20 9.49 -14.66
CA PRO A 168 -5.46 9.78 -15.31
C PRO A 168 -6.15 8.58 -15.96
N LYS A 169 -5.38 7.61 -16.45
CA LYS A 169 -5.92 6.39 -17.09
C LYS A 169 -6.70 5.50 -16.11
N LEU A 170 -6.48 5.64 -14.81
CA LEU A 170 -7.10 4.80 -13.77
C LEU A 170 -8.36 5.43 -13.18
N THR A 171 -8.63 6.72 -13.41
CA THR A 171 -9.69 7.47 -12.71
C THR A 171 -11.11 6.98 -13.00
N ASN A 172 -11.32 6.31 -14.14
CA ASN A 172 -12.65 5.76 -14.52
C ASN A 172 -12.60 4.26 -14.80
N LEU A 173 -11.48 3.60 -14.53
CA LEU A 173 -11.27 2.19 -14.78
C LEU A 173 -11.68 1.35 -13.56
N SER A 174 -12.34 0.21 -13.79
CA SER A 174 -12.52 -0.80 -12.75
C SER A 174 -11.44 -1.87 -12.90
N TYR A 175 -10.57 -1.97 -11.90
CA TYR A 175 -9.37 -2.81 -11.98
C TYR A 175 -8.95 -3.38 -10.64
N VAL A 176 -8.08 -4.37 -10.69
CA VAL A 176 -7.36 -4.88 -9.53
C VAL A 176 -5.88 -4.49 -9.65
N LEU A 177 -5.32 -3.91 -8.60
CA LEU A 177 -3.88 -3.78 -8.45
C LEU A 177 -3.39 -4.87 -7.49
N THR A 178 -2.66 -5.84 -8.01
CA THR A 178 -2.06 -6.94 -7.25
C THR A 178 -0.61 -6.59 -6.90
N ALA A 179 -0.36 -6.31 -5.63
CA ALA A 179 0.98 -6.07 -5.10
C ALA A 179 1.55 -7.36 -4.51
N ILE A 180 2.73 -7.77 -4.98
CA ILE A 180 3.42 -8.99 -4.55
C ILE A 180 4.71 -8.60 -3.85
N ASN A 181 4.85 -8.99 -2.58
CA ASN A 181 6.03 -8.75 -1.79
C ASN A 181 6.48 -10.06 -1.11
N GLY A 182 7.40 -10.76 -1.74
CA GLY A 182 7.74 -12.13 -1.35
C GLY A 182 6.54 -13.07 -1.49
N GLN A 183 6.14 -13.68 -0.39
CA GLN A 183 4.95 -14.54 -0.29
C GLN A 183 3.66 -13.76 0.03
N ASP A 184 3.78 -12.52 0.49
CA ASP A 184 2.64 -11.68 0.83
C ASP A 184 2.09 -11.03 -0.44
N VAL A 185 0.80 -11.22 -0.69
CA VAL A 185 0.09 -10.70 -1.87
C VAL A 185 -1.13 -9.93 -1.41
N ILE A 186 -1.32 -8.74 -1.97
CA ILE A 186 -2.47 -7.89 -1.68
C ILE A 186 -3.13 -7.50 -2.99
N HIS A 187 -4.42 -7.77 -3.08
CA HIS A 187 -5.27 -7.33 -4.17
C HIS A 187 -6.05 -6.09 -3.75
N TYR A 188 -5.75 -4.95 -4.33
CA TYR A 188 -6.50 -3.71 -4.15
C TYR A 188 -7.54 -3.59 -5.26
N LEU A 189 -8.83 -3.58 -4.89
CA LEU A 189 -9.94 -3.45 -5.81
C LEU A 189 -10.30 -1.97 -5.98
N PHE A 190 -10.38 -1.55 -7.24
CA PHE A 190 -10.87 -0.23 -7.62
C PHE A 190 -12.07 -0.37 -8.56
N ILE A 191 -13.15 0.33 -8.27
CA ILE A 191 -14.35 0.41 -9.11
C ILE A 191 -14.51 1.86 -9.60
N ASN A 192 -14.55 2.04 -10.91
CA ASN A 192 -14.59 3.37 -11.52
C ASN A 192 -13.51 4.31 -10.94
N GLY A 193 -12.29 3.78 -10.77
CA GLY A 193 -11.14 4.48 -10.21
C GLY A 193 -11.20 4.77 -8.71
N GLN A 194 -12.25 4.34 -8.01
CA GLN A 194 -12.37 4.50 -6.57
C GLN A 194 -11.94 3.22 -5.85
N TYR A 195 -11.09 3.37 -4.84
CA TYR A 195 -10.70 2.27 -3.96
C TYR A 195 -11.90 1.75 -3.16
N GLU A 196 -12.07 0.43 -3.15
CA GLU A 196 -13.16 -0.23 -2.45
C GLU A 196 -12.65 -1.10 -1.29
N ILE A 197 -11.79 -2.06 -1.57
CA ILE A 197 -11.24 -2.98 -0.57
C ILE A 197 -9.83 -3.43 -0.93
N ALA A 198 -9.10 -3.92 0.08
CA ALA A 198 -7.89 -4.71 -0.09
C ALA A 198 -8.12 -6.13 0.44
N ASN A 199 -7.75 -7.12 -0.35
CA ASN A 199 -7.75 -8.53 0.05
C ASN A 199 -6.32 -9.04 0.14
N ARG A 200 -5.91 -9.46 1.34
CA ARG A 200 -4.57 -9.95 1.63
C ARG A 200 -4.56 -11.47 1.69
N ILE A 201 -3.57 -12.05 1.05
CA ILE A 201 -3.29 -13.49 1.12
C ILE A 201 -1.79 -13.71 1.30
N ARG A 202 -1.42 -14.88 1.78
CA ARG A 202 -0.05 -15.39 1.75
C ARG A 202 -0.01 -16.63 0.89
N ILE A 203 0.90 -16.65 -0.07
CA ILE A 203 1.15 -17.78 -0.97
C ILE A 203 2.41 -18.50 -0.47
N PHE A 204 2.30 -19.79 -0.17
CA PHE A 204 3.42 -20.56 0.37
C PHE A 204 4.26 -21.25 -0.72
N SER A 205 3.72 -21.34 -1.93
CA SER A 205 4.47 -21.86 -3.08
C SER A 205 5.56 -20.88 -3.50
N ASP A 206 6.66 -21.41 -4.01
CA ASP A 206 7.79 -20.60 -4.48
C ASP A 206 7.40 -19.74 -5.68
N ARG A 207 7.87 -18.50 -5.68
CA ARG A 207 7.67 -17.54 -6.77
C ARG A 207 8.23 -18.07 -8.10
N GLY A 208 7.57 -17.73 -9.20
CA GLY A 208 7.92 -18.21 -10.54
C GLY A 208 7.52 -19.65 -10.84
N THR A 209 6.83 -20.34 -9.91
CA THR A 209 6.34 -21.70 -10.12
C THR A 209 4.88 -21.72 -10.59
N VAL A 210 4.47 -22.81 -11.26
CA VAL A 210 3.07 -23.02 -11.65
C VAL A 210 2.16 -23.06 -10.42
N ALA A 211 2.62 -23.62 -9.30
CA ALA A 211 1.87 -23.65 -8.05
C ALA A 211 1.56 -22.25 -7.54
N PHE A 212 2.56 -21.35 -7.50
CA PHE A 212 2.36 -19.95 -7.13
C PHE A 212 1.30 -19.27 -8.02
N ILE A 213 1.42 -19.44 -9.35
CA ILE A 213 0.48 -18.83 -10.30
C ILE A 213 -0.94 -19.39 -10.11
N THR A 214 -1.06 -20.68 -9.79
CA THR A 214 -2.35 -21.33 -9.54
C THR A 214 -3.02 -20.77 -8.28
N GLU A 215 -2.29 -20.65 -7.18
CA GLU A 215 -2.81 -20.06 -5.94
C GLU A 215 -3.23 -18.59 -6.15
N LEU A 216 -2.41 -17.82 -6.86
CA LEU A 216 -2.69 -16.42 -7.21
C LEU A 216 -3.95 -16.32 -8.10
N SER A 217 -4.08 -17.16 -9.13
CA SER A 217 -5.26 -17.22 -9.99
C SER A 217 -6.53 -17.55 -9.20
N ASN A 218 -6.45 -18.50 -8.27
CA ASN A 218 -7.59 -18.88 -7.41
C ASN A 218 -8.03 -17.71 -6.51
N SER A 219 -7.07 -16.96 -5.95
CA SER A 219 -7.38 -15.79 -5.15
C SER A 219 -8.05 -14.68 -5.97
N LEU A 220 -7.52 -14.38 -7.15
CA LEU A 220 -8.11 -13.42 -8.06
C LEU A 220 -9.51 -13.84 -8.52
N THR A 221 -9.73 -15.14 -8.79
CA THR A 221 -11.06 -15.67 -9.13
C THR A 221 -12.07 -15.38 -8.04
N LYS A 222 -11.71 -15.62 -6.77
CA LYS A 222 -12.59 -15.32 -5.61
C LYS A 222 -12.92 -13.83 -5.53
N LEU A 223 -11.92 -12.98 -5.74
CA LEU A 223 -12.14 -11.52 -5.75
C LEU A 223 -13.06 -11.09 -6.90
N MET A 224 -12.89 -11.65 -8.10
CA MET A 224 -13.76 -11.36 -9.25
C MET A 224 -15.19 -11.83 -9.00
N GLN A 225 -15.39 -12.98 -8.37
CA GLN A 225 -16.72 -13.47 -7.97
C GLN A 225 -17.37 -12.55 -6.94
N PHE A 226 -16.62 -12.13 -5.93
CA PHE A 226 -17.07 -11.15 -4.95
C PHE A 226 -17.48 -9.84 -5.63
N THR A 227 -16.64 -9.33 -6.55
CA THR A 227 -16.92 -8.10 -7.29
C THR A 227 -18.21 -8.17 -8.08
N LYS A 228 -18.43 -9.28 -8.82
CA LYS A 228 -19.68 -9.52 -9.58
C LYS A 228 -20.92 -9.59 -8.69
N GLY A 229 -20.79 -10.16 -7.48
CA GLY A 229 -21.90 -10.26 -6.53
C GLY A 229 -22.25 -8.94 -5.86
N THR A 230 -21.26 -8.11 -5.57
CA THR A 230 -21.40 -6.86 -4.80
C THR A 230 -21.65 -5.64 -5.70
N TYR A 231 -20.93 -5.54 -6.80
CA TYR A 231 -20.93 -4.38 -7.71
C TYR A 231 -21.50 -4.82 -9.07
N LYS A 232 -22.84 -4.99 -9.12
CA LYS A 232 -23.56 -5.62 -10.27
C LYS A 232 -23.32 -4.90 -11.61
N ASP A 233 -23.11 -3.58 -11.58
CA ASP A 233 -22.91 -2.76 -12.79
C ASP A 233 -21.43 -2.54 -13.11
N ALA A 234 -20.52 -3.08 -12.29
CA ALA A 234 -19.09 -2.93 -12.51
C ALA A 234 -18.49 -4.13 -13.24
N GLN A 235 -17.82 -3.86 -14.34
CA GLN A 235 -17.03 -4.85 -15.05
C GLN A 235 -15.55 -4.59 -14.78
N LEU A 236 -14.85 -5.58 -14.23
CA LEU A 236 -13.39 -5.51 -14.11
C LEU A 236 -12.77 -5.60 -15.50
N GLU A 237 -11.97 -4.60 -15.83
CA GLU A 237 -11.38 -4.42 -17.16
C GLU A 237 -9.94 -4.91 -17.20
N LYS A 238 -9.22 -4.82 -16.06
CA LYS A 238 -7.78 -5.08 -16.04
C LYS A 238 -7.25 -5.50 -14.68
N ILE A 239 -6.18 -6.30 -14.69
CA ILE A 239 -5.37 -6.59 -13.51
C ILE A 239 -3.97 -6.02 -13.73
N TYR A 240 -3.56 -5.14 -12.83
CA TYR A 240 -2.19 -4.62 -12.77
C TYR A 240 -1.39 -5.40 -11.74
N PHE A 241 -0.15 -5.74 -12.08
CA PHE A 241 0.79 -6.39 -11.19
C PHE A 241 1.92 -5.45 -10.78
N ALA A 242 2.23 -5.45 -9.49
CA ALA A 242 3.35 -4.74 -8.87
C ALA A 242 4.20 -5.73 -8.07
N GLY A 243 5.51 -5.47 -7.98
CA GLY A 243 6.45 -6.33 -7.27
C GLY A 243 6.87 -7.60 -8.02
N LEU A 244 6.58 -7.70 -9.33
CA LEU A 244 7.03 -8.82 -10.16
C LEU A 244 8.54 -8.75 -10.39
N GLU A 245 9.18 -9.93 -10.37
CA GLU A 245 10.53 -10.10 -10.84
C GLU A 245 10.53 -10.41 -12.34
N THR A 246 11.59 -10.00 -13.03
CA THR A 246 11.66 -10.09 -14.50
C THR A 246 11.50 -11.53 -15.02
N TYR A 247 12.01 -12.52 -14.26
CA TYR A 247 11.98 -13.93 -14.68
C TYR A 247 10.59 -14.57 -14.64
N GLU A 248 9.65 -14.04 -13.85
CA GLU A 248 8.30 -14.60 -13.66
C GLU A 248 7.22 -13.86 -14.46
N GLU A 249 7.50 -12.64 -14.89
CA GLU A 249 6.51 -11.68 -15.39
C GLU A 249 5.69 -12.22 -16.55
N ASP A 250 6.36 -12.65 -17.62
CA ASP A 250 5.68 -13.06 -18.85
C ASP A 250 4.81 -14.31 -18.61
N MET A 251 5.34 -15.31 -17.92
CA MET A 251 4.61 -16.54 -17.62
C MET A 251 3.42 -16.27 -16.71
N LEU A 252 3.61 -15.48 -15.65
CA LEU A 252 2.56 -15.17 -14.68
C LEU A 252 1.43 -14.38 -15.36
N MET A 253 1.77 -13.28 -16.06
CA MET A 253 0.74 -12.43 -16.66
C MET A 253 -0.03 -13.15 -17.78
N SER A 254 0.66 -13.89 -18.66
CA SER A 254 -0.01 -14.62 -19.74
C SER A 254 -0.91 -15.73 -19.22
N THR A 255 -0.47 -16.47 -18.19
CA THR A 255 -1.27 -17.54 -17.59
C THR A 255 -2.51 -16.98 -16.89
N ILE A 256 -2.37 -15.93 -16.09
CA ILE A 256 -3.52 -15.30 -15.41
C ILE A 256 -4.49 -14.68 -16.41
N SER A 257 -3.98 -14.00 -17.44
CA SER A 257 -4.82 -13.42 -18.49
C SER A 257 -5.66 -14.48 -19.20
N SER A 258 -5.04 -15.61 -19.52
CA SER A 258 -5.73 -16.75 -20.15
C SER A 258 -6.76 -17.40 -19.23
N ASN A 259 -6.39 -17.67 -17.97
CA ASN A 259 -7.27 -18.36 -17.03
C ASN A 259 -8.49 -17.52 -16.62
N LEU A 260 -8.34 -16.21 -16.50
CA LEU A 260 -9.39 -15.31 -16.02
C LEU A 260 -10.09 -14.55 -17.16
N SER A 261 -9.61 -14.67 -18.39
CA SER A 261 -10.12 -13.93 -19.56
C SER A 261 -10.16 -12.42 -19.32
N ILE A 262 -9.11 -11.88 -18.69
CA ILE A 262 -8.96 -10.46 -18.35
C ILE A 262 -7.59 -9.97 -18.76
N GLU A 263 -7.51 -8.72 -19.22
CA GLU A 263 -6.23 -8.11 -19.57
C GLU A 263 -5.33 -7.95 -18.34
N THR A 264 -4.06 -8.28 -18.48
CA THR A 264 -3.04 -8.13 -17.43
C THR A 264 -1.92 -7.22 -17.89
N SER A 265 -1.33 -6.46 -16.98
CA SER A 265 -0.10 -5.73 -17.27
C SER A 265 0.68 -5.40 -16.00
N ARG A 266 1.98 -5.12 -16.16
CA ARG A 266 2.77 -4.52 -15.08
C ARG A 266 2.23 -3.13 -14.75
N PHE A 267 2.16 -2.82 -13.46
CA PHE A 267 1.90 -1.45 -13.01
C PHE A 267 3.09 -0.56 -13.40
N LYS A 268 2.86 0.38 -14.30
CA LYS A 268 3.92 1.25 -14.84
C LYS A 268 3.80 2.65 -14.27
N PRO A 269 4.94 3.35 -14.06
CA PRO A 269 4.91 4.77 -13.73
C PRO A 269 4.24 5.54 -14.86
N THR A 270 3.65 6.65 -14.51
CA THR A 270 3.15 7.63 -15.47
C THR A 270 4.21 8.68 -15.74
N ASN A 271 3.90 9.58 -16.69
CA ASN A 271 4.71 10.78 -16.96
C ASN A 271 4.83 11.72 -15.73
N HIS A 272 4.09 11.44 -14.63
CA HIS A 272 4.12 12.18 -13.36
C HIS A 272 5.08 11.61 -12.34
N THR A 273 5.71 10.46 -12.61
CA THR A 273 6.76 9.90 -11.78
C THR A 273 8.09 10.05 -12.51
N CYS A 274 8.86 11.05 -12.16
CA CYS A 274 10.17 11.30 -12.74
C CYS A 274 11.25 10.78 -11.79
N SER A 275 12.05 9.83 -12.23
CA SER A 275 13.40 9.62 -11.68
C SER A 275 14.41 10.38 -12.53
N LYS A 276 15.60 10.65 -11.99
CA LYS A 276 16.70 11.23 -12.78
C LYS A 276 16.99 10.42 -14.05
N ASP A 277 16.70 9.13 -14.05
CA ASP A 277 17.06 8.17 -15.10
C ASP A 277 15.86 7.66 -15.92
N ASN A 278 14.65 8.20 -15.75
CA ASN A 278 13.40 7.75 -16.39
C ASN A 278 13.05 6.24 -16.23
N ASN A 279 13.81 5.47 -15.44
CA ASN A 279 13.71 4.02 -15.31
C ASN A 279 13.37 3.56 -13.89
N PHE A 280 12.81 4.46 -13.05
CA PHE A 280 12.46 4.08 -11.69
C PHE A 280 11.39 2.96 -11.70
N PRO A 281 11.65 1.80 -11.08
CA PRO A 281 10.74 0.66 -11.10
C PRO A 281 9.60 0.86 -10.08
N ILE A 282 8.70 1.79 -10.35
CA ILE A 282 7.63 2.20 -9.41
C ILE A 282 6.79 1.02 -8.92
N HIS A 283 6.67 -0.03 -9.73
CA HIS A 283 5.94 -1.24 -9.33
C HIS A 283 6.56 -1.97 -8.13
N LYS A 284 7.84 -1.70 -7.81
CA LYS A 284 8.49 -2.23 -6.60
C LYS A 284 8.38 -1.28 -5.40
N TYR A 285 7.99 -0.03 -5.61
CA TYR A 285 8.01 1.04 -4.59
C TYR A 285 6.67 1.78 -4.50
N LEU A 286 5.58 1.04 -4.38
CA LEU A 286 4.22 1.63 -4.33
C LEU A 286 4.04 2.65 -3.20
N PHE A 287 4.80 2.52 -2.13
CA PHE A 287 4.78 3.42 -0.99
C PHE A 287 5.25 4.86 -1.30
N VAL A 288 5.82 5.11 -2.49
CA VAL A 288 6.20 6.48 -2.92
C VAL A 288 5.00 7.42 -3.03
N GLY A 289 3.78 6.89 -3.07
CA GLY A 289 2.56 7.71 -2.94
C GLY A 289 2.54 8.56 -1.68
N SER A 290 3.19 8.13 -0.59
CA SER A 290 3.35 8.91 0.65
C SER A 290 4.23 10.16 0.50
N LEU A 291 4.91 10.37 -0.64
CA LEU A 291 5.55 11.66 -0.93
C LEU A 291 4.54 12.80 -1.05
N TRP A 292 3.31 12.55 -1.54
CA TRP A 292 2.26 13.55 -1.48
C TRP A 292 1.81 13.78 -0.03
N ARG A 293 1.98 15.01 0.44
CA ARG A 293 1.38 15.47 1.70
C ARG A 293 -0.03 15.95 1.38
N ARG A 294 -1.04 15.23 1.80
CA ARG A 294 -2.43 15.69 1.77
C ARG A 294 -2.94 15.71 3.19
#